data_276a963f08191f982f83900521f65eb8
#
_entry.id   276a963f08191f982f83900521f65eb8
#
_cell.length_a   1.000
_cell.length_b   1.000
_cell.length_c   1.000
_cell.angle_alpha   90.00
_cell.angle_beta   90.00
_cell.angle_gamma   90.00
#
_symmetry.space_group_name_H-M   'P 1'
#
loop_
_entity.id
_entity.type
_entity.pdbx_description
1 polymer ?
#
loop_
_entity_poly.entity_id
_entity_poly.type
_entity_poly.pdbx_seq_one_letter_code
_entity_poly.pdbx_strand_id
1 'polypeptide(L)'
;GMDFSQMPVNPSNYRNILRKMCEQFDLKYAISSLRVPKSASDNLWSACIYSMEKDEFYHSREYRFHPIVDRVGGGDSFVGGTICGLLDGKDIRGALEFGAAAAALKHTIPGDMNLVTREEVETLAGGDGTGAVQR
;
A
#
# COMPACT_ATOMS: atom_id res chain seq x y z
N GLY A 1 -20.33 -10.14 -12.99
CA GLY A 1 -19.28 -9.39 -12.38
C GLY A 1 -19.73 -8.73 -11.07
N MET A 2 -18.90 -8.76 -10.06
CA MET A 2 -19.18 -8.02 -8.83
C MET A 2 -18.96 -6.53 -9.08
N ASP A 3 -19.95 -5.70 -8.71
CA ASP A 3 -19.77 -4.25 -8.68
C ASP A 3 -19.06 -3.87 -7.38
N PHE A 4 -17.78 -3.54 -7.47
CA PHE A 4 -16.94 -3.15 -6.34
C PHE A 4 -17.16 -1.68 -5.90
N SER A 5 -17.94 -0.90 -6.65
CA SER A 5 -18.12 0.53 -6.39
C SER A 5 -18.96 0.83 -5.14
N GLN A 6 -19.72 -0.14 -4.63
CA GLN A 6 -20.63 0.02 -3.50
C GLN A 6 -20.30 -0.86 -2.28
N MET A 7 -19.23 -1.67 -2.34
CA MET A 7 -18.85 -2.47 -1.18
C MET A 7 -18.07 -1.62 -0.17
N PRO A 8 -18.42 -1.67 1.12
CA PRO A 8 -17.51 -1.18 2.14
C PRO A 8 -16.18 -1.91 2.00
N VAL A 9 -15.08 -1.18 2.11
CA VAL A 9 -13.74 -1.74 2.02
C VAL A 9 -13.55 -2.72 3.18
N ASN A 10 -13.87 -3.99 2.95
CA ASN A 10 -13.60 -5.06 3.90
C ASN A 10 -12.32 -5.79 3.46
N PRO A 11 -11.22 -5.65 4.22
CA PRO A 11 -9.95 -6.27 3.84
C PRO A 11 -10.04 -7.78 3.65
N SER A 12 -10.92 -8.48 4.37
CA SER A 12 -11.06 -9.93 4.24
C SER A 12 -11.56 -10.38 2.87
N ASN A 13 -12.33 -9.53 2.18
CA ASN A 13 -12.77 -9.82 0.81
C ASN A 13 -11.60 -9.83 -0.17
N TYR A 14 -10.59 -9.02 0.08
CA TYR A 14 -9.40 -8.93 -0.78
C TYR A 14 -8.51 -10.17 -0.66
N ARG A 15 -8.46 -10.82 0.48
CA ARG A 15 -7.70 -12.08 0.61
C ARG A 15 -8.10 -13.10 -0.45
N ASN A 16 -9.40 -13.33 -0.60
CA ASN A 16 -9.92 -14.29 -1.58
C ASN A 16 -9.66 -13.86 -3.02
N ILE A 17 -9.78 -12.56 -3.30
CA ILE A 17 -9.53 -11.99 -4.63
C ILE A 17 -8.05 -12.17 -4.99
N LEU A 18 -7.14 -11.74 -4.12
CA LEU A 18 -5.70 -11.83 -4.35
C LEU A 18 -5.23 -13.28 -4.45
N ARG A 19 -5.78 -14.17 -3.62
CA ARG A 19 -5.50 -15.61 -3.72
C ARG A 19 -5.89 -16.18 -5.07
N LYS A 20 -7.11 -15.88 -5.54
CA LYS A 20 -7.56 -16.32 -6.86
C LYS A 20 -6.70 -15.79 -8.00
N MET A 21 -6.23 -14.54 -7.89
CA MET A 21 -5.29 -13.96 -8.85
C MET A 21 -3.98 -14.75 -8.87
N CYS A 22 -3.43 -15.04 -7.70
CA CYS A 22 -2.20 -15.86 -7.59
C CYS A 22 -2.39 -17.24 -8.22
N GLU A 23 -3.50 -17.90 -7.95
CA GLU A 23 -3.83 -19.22 -8.52
C GLU A 23 -3.99 -19.16 -10.04
N GLN A 24 -4.71 -18.17 -10.54
CA GLN A 24 -5.03 -18.07 -11.98
C GLN A 24 -3.81 -17.70 -12.82
N PHE A 25 -2.92 -16.85 -12.30
CA PHE A 25 -1.79 -16.32 -13.06
C PHE A 25 -0.43 -16.87 -12.60
N ASP A 26 -0.43 -17.88 -11.74
CA ASP A 26 0.78 -18.49 -11.18
C ASP A 26 1.73 -17.46 -10.54
N LEU A 27 1.17 -16.59 -9.69
CA LEU A 27 1.91 -15.54 -9.02
C LEU A 27 2.34 -15.97 -7.62
N LYS A 28 3.53 -15.54 -7.20
CA LYS A 28 4.00 -15.71 -5.81
C LYS A 28 3.31 -14.77 -4.85
N TYR A 29 3.06 -13.56 -5.30
CA TYR A 29 2.43 -12.49 -4.51
C TYR A 29 1.40 -11.76 -5.34
N ALA A 30 0.37 -11.25 -4.69
CA ALA A 30 -0.55 -10.26 -5.25
C ALA A 30 -0.72 -9.13 -4.23
N ILE A 31 -0.74 -7.90 -4.72
CA ILE A 31 -0.90 -6.70 -3.90
C ILE A 31 -2.02 -5.82 -4.45
N SER A 32 -2.66 -5.07 -3.57
CA SER A 32 -3.66 -4.07 -3.96
C SER A 32 -3.61 -2.88 -3.03
N SER A 33 -3.78 -1.68 -3.58
CA SER A 33 -4.05 -0.48 -2.80
C SER A 33 -5.55 -0.31 -2.61
N LEU A 34 -5.92 0.25 -1.47
CA LEU A 34 -7.30 0.52 -1.08
C LEU A 34 -7.44 2.00 -0.78
N ARG A 35 -8.33 2.68 -1.47
CA ARG A 35 -8.55 4.11 -1.29
C ARG A 35 -10.00 4.36 -0.93
N VAL A 36 -10.21 5.08 0.17
CA VAL A 36 -11.53 5.56 0.57
C VAL A 36 -11.53 7.08 0.47
N PRO A 37 -12.14 7.66 -0.57
CA PRO A 37 -12.22 9.11 -0.70
C PRO A 37 -13.21 9.66 0.34
N LYS A 38 -12.77 10.66 1.10
CA LYS A 38 -13.61 11.45 2.00
C LYS A 38 -14.03 12.76 1.33
N SER A 39 -13.10 13.36 0.57
CA SER A 39 -13.30 14.53 -0.27
C SER A 39 -12.24 14.55 -1.36
N ALA A 40 -12.22 15.60 -2.19
CA ALA A 40 -11.20 15.74 -3.24
C ALA A 40 -9.76 15.81 -2.68
N SER A 41 -9.60 16.33 -1.46
CA SER A 41 -8.28 16.53 -0.82
C SER A 41 -8.05 15.70 0.43
N ASP A 42 -9.02 14.87 0.83
CA ASP A 42 -8.97 14.04 2.04
C ASP A 42 -9.29 12.60 1.67
N ASN A 43 -8.31 11.70 1.79
CA ASN A 43 -8.45 10.29 1.45
C ASN A 43 -7.81 9.42 2.53
N LEU A 44 -8.46 8.31 2.82
CA LEU A 44 -7.86 7.22 3.55
C LEU A 44 -7.26 6.23 2.55
N TRP A 45 -6.06 5.77 2.83
CA TRP A 45 -5.31 4.87 1.96
C TRP A 45 -4.67 3.75 2.78
N SER A 46 -4.79 2.56 2.28
CA SER A 46 -4.12 1.38 2.83
C SER A 46 -3.78 0.42 1.70
N ALA A 47 -3.19 -0.71 2.03
CA ALA A 47 -2.84 -1.72 1.05
C ALA A 47 -2.96 -3.12 1.63
N CYS A 48 -3.00 -4.12 0.77
CA CYS A 48 -2.96 -5.50 1.19
C CYS A 48 -2.07 -6.34 0.28
N ILE A 49 -1.56 -7.44 0.82
CA ILE A 49 -0.71 -8.41 0.14
C ILE A 49 -1.16 -9.81 0.47
N TYR A 50 -1.08 -10.70 -0.52
CA TYR A 50 -1.23 -12.12 -0.33
C TYR A 50 0.01 -12.85 -0.83
N SER A 51 0.51 -13.81 -0.02
CA SER A 51 1.60 -14.72 -0.36
C SER A 51 1.04 -16.10 -0.66
N MET A 52 1.19 -16.58 -1.89
CA MET A 52 0.72 -17.91 -2.29
C MET A 52 1.55 -19.01 -1.63
N GLU A 53 2.85 -18.82 -1.50
CA GLU A 53 3.75 -19.82 -0.90
C GLU A 53 3.39 -20.12 0.55
N LYS A 54 3.11 -19.08 1.34
CA LYS A 54 2.83 -19.19 2.77
C LYS A 54 1.36 -19.20 3.12
N ASP A 55 0.47 -18.98 2.14
CA ASP A 55 -0.97 -18.77 2.34
C ASP A 55 -1.23 -17.72 3.43
N GLU A 56 -0.50 -16.60 3.35
CA GLU A 56 -0.61 -15.49 4.29
C GLU A 56 -1.18 -14.26 3.62
N PHE A 57 -2.04 -13.55 4.34
CA PHE A 57 -2.61 -12.27 3.96
C PHE A 57 -2.28 -11.22 5.01
N TYR A 58 -1.92 -10.01 4.57
CA TYR A 58 -1.69 -8.90 5.46
C TYR A 58 -2.31 -7.62 4.90
N HIS A 59 -2.96 -6.86 5.77
CA HIS A 59 -3.50 -5.53 5.50
C HIS A 59 -2.67 -4.49 6.25
N SER A 60 -2.18 -3.47 5.53
CA SER A 60 -1.33 -2.44 6.11
C SER A 60 -2.10 -1.54 7.07
N ARG A 61 -1.37 -0.72 7.82
CA ARG A 61 -1.97 0.41 8.52
C ARG A 61 -2.63 1.35 7.52
N GLU A 62 -3.58 2.14 8.00
CA GLU A 62 -4.28 3.15 7.23
C GLU A 62 -3.54 4.48 7.30
N TYR A 63 -3.37 5.13 6.16
CA TYR A 63 -2.82 6.48 6.06
C TYR A 63 -3.93 7.44 5.66
N ARG A 64 -3.96 8.61 6.29
CA ARG A 64 -4.83 9.71 5.91
C ARG A 64 -4.02 10.75 5.16
N PHE A 65 -4.41 11.01 3.92
CA PHE A 65 -3.79 12.04 3.08
C PHE A 65 -4.63 13.31 3.12
N HIS A 66 -4.13 14.31 3.85
CA HIS A 66 -4.79 15.61 3.98
C HIS A 66 -3.77 16.68 4.42
N PRO A 67 -3.45 17.69 3.57
CA PRO A 67 -3.79 17.76 2.15
C PRO A 67 -2.92 16.83 1.29
N ILE A 68 -3.45 16.45 0.13
CA ILE A 68 -2.66 15.74 -0.88
C ILE A 68 -1.96 16.77 -1.75
N VAL A 69 -0.63 16.71 -1.81
CA VAL A 69 0.16 17.59 -2.68
C VAL A 69 0.11 17.09 -4.12
N ASP A 70 0.41 15.81 -4.34
CA ASP A 70 0.32 15.19 -5.66
C ASP A 70 0.12 13.68 -5.53
N ARG A 71 -0.85 13.15 -6.28
CA ARG A 71 -1.16 11.70 -6.30
C ARG A 71 -0.31 10.93 -7.30
N VAL A 72 0.22 11.61 -8.31
CA VAL A 72 0.93 10.97 -9.42
C VAL A 72 2.18 10.27 -8.90
N GLY A 73 2.37 9.01 -9.32
CA GLY A 73 3.49 8.19 -8.88
C GLY A 73 3.29 7.47 -7.54
N GLY A 74 2.18 7.70 -6.83
CA GLY A 74 1.89 7.02 -5.56
C GLY A 74 1.79 5.50 -5.71
N GLY A 75 1.11 5.02 -6.74
CA GLY A 75 1.00 3.61 -7.06
C GLY A 75 2.34 2.98 -7.42
N ASP A 76 3.14 3.65 -8.23
CA ASP A 76 4.49 3.20 -8.62
C ASP A 76 5.41 3.11 -7.40
N SER A 77 5.34 4.10 -6.52
CA SER A 77 6.10 4.11 -5.26
C SER A 77 5.68 2.98 -4.33
N PHE A 78 4.39 2.66 -4.27
CA PHE A 78 3.88 1.53 -3.51
C PHE A 78 4.43 0.20 -4.04
N VAL A 79 4.29 -0.05 -5.34
CA VAL A 79 4.76 -1.29 -5.96
C VAL A 79 6.29 -1.41 -5.83
N GLY A 80 7.02 -0.37 -6.20
CA GLY A 80 8.48 -0.34 -6.11
C GLY A 80 8.99 -0.54 -4.69
N GLY A 81 8.38 0.12 -3.72
CA GLY A 81 8.71 -0.02 -2.30
C GLY A 81 8.45 -1.42 -1.77
N THR A 82 7.31 -2.03 -2.13
CA THR A 82 6.98 -3.39 -1.73
C THR A 82 7.97 -4.41 -2.32
N ILE A 83 8.30 -4.28 -3.60
CA ILE A 83 9.31 -5.13 -4.24
C ILE A 83 10.67 -4.97 -3.56
N CYS A 84 11.09 -3.74 -3.31
CA CYS A 84 12.34 -3.45 -2.60
C CYS A 84 12.38 -4.14 -1.23
N GLY A 85 11.30 -4.07 -0.46
CA GLY A 85 11.20 -4.74 0.83
C GLY A 85 11.31 -6.27 0.73
N LEU A 86 10.66 -6.88 -0.27
CA LEU A 86 10.77 -8.33 -0.51
C LEU A 86 12.19 -8.73 -0.91
N LEU A 87 12.84 -7.96 -1.78
CA LEU A 87 14.23 -8.23 -2.20
C LEU A 87 15.22 -8.07 -1.05
N ASP A 88 14.95 -7.20 -0.09
CA ASP A 88 15.75 -7.03 1.13
C ASP A 88 15.53 -8.15 2.16
N GLY A 89 14.67 -9.10 1.87
CA GLY A 89 14.38 -10.23 2.75
C GLY A 89 13.34 -9.94 3.84
N LYS A 90 12.61 -8.83 3.76
CA LYS A 90 11.49 -8.57 4.66
C LYS A 90 10.38 -9.60 4.45
N ASP A 91 9.65 -9.94 5.50
CA ASP A 91 8.41 -10.69 5.36
C ASP A 91 7.33 -9.85 4.64
N ILE A 92 6.19 -10.46 4.34
CA ILE A 92 5.13 -9.74 3.60
C ILE A 92 4.61 -8.52 4.34
N ARG A 93 4.56 -8.58 5.67
CA ARG A 93 4.16 -7.46 6.53
C ARG A 93 5.14 -6.30 6.40
N GLY A 94 6.44 -6.55 6.59
CA GLY A 94 7.48 -5.54 6.50
C GLY A 94 7.60 -4.95 5.10
N ALA A 95 7.52 -5.78 4.06
CA ALA A 95 7.57 -5.33 2.68
C ALA A 95 6.37 -4.44 2.33
N LEU A 96 5.16 -4.83 2.73
CA LEU A 96 3.96 -4.05 2.45
C LEU A 96 3.98 -2.71 3.18
N GLU A 97 4.35 -2.69 4.47
CA GLU A 97 4.45 -1.44 5.24
C GLU A 97 5.51 -0.51 4.66
N PHE A 98 6.62 -1.03 4.17
CA PHE A 98 7.64 -0.25 3.47
C PHE A 98 7.07 0.38 2.19
N GLY A 99 6.37 -0.40 1.36
CA GLY A 99 5.73 0.10 0.15
C GLY A 99 4.63 1.12 0.45
N ALA A 100 3.81 0.87 1.46
CA ALA A 100 2.76 1.80 1.90
C ALA A 100 3.34 3.13 2.39
N ALA A 101 4.42 3.10 3.17
CA ALA A 101 5.11 4.30 3.63
C ALA A 101 5.73 5.09 2.45
N ALA A 102 6.33 4.40 1.49
CA ALA A 102 6.86 5.04 0.28
C ALA A 102 5.76 5.76 -0.51
N ALA A 103 4.60 5.12 -0.66
CA ALA A 103 3.44 5.73 -1.32
C ALA A 103 2.92 6.95 -0.55
N ALA A 104 2.82 6.85 0.78
CA ALA A 104 2.37 7.94 1.64
C ALA A 104 3.29 9.17 1.50
N LEU A 105 4.58 8.97 1.54
CA LEU A 105 5.57 10.06 1.37
C LEU A 105 5.49 10.66 -0.03
N LYS A 106 5.26 9.85 -1.08
CA LYS A 106 5.11 10.37 -2.44
C LYS A 106 3.94 11.37 -2.55
N HIS A 107 2.84 11.15 -1.85
CA HIS A 107 1.70 12.07 -1.86
C HIS A 107 2.04 13.46 -1.30
N THR A 108 3.17 13.61 -0.60
CA THR A 108 3.67 14.90 -0.10
C THR A 108 4.63 15.59 -1.05
N ILE A 109 4.96 14.98 -2.19
CA ILE A 109 5.98 15.44 -3.13
C ILE A 109 5.32 15.78 -4.47
N PRO A 110 5.52 17.00 -5.03
CA PRO A 110 5.04 17.32 -6.36
C PRO A 110 5.77 16.50 -7.45
N GLY A 111 5.07 16.22 -8.52
CA GLY A 111 5.60 15.43 -9.64
C GLY A 111 5.43 13.92 -9.43
N ASP A 112 5.87 13.15 -10.42
CA ASP A 112 5.70 11.70 -10.45
C ASP A 112 6.86 10.91 -9.84
N MET A 113 8.01 11.55 -9.62
CA MET A 113 9.18 10.92 -9.01
C MET A 113 9.11 10.98 -7.49
N ASN A 114 9.38 9.84 -6.85
CA ASN A 114 9.53 9.80 -5.41
C ASN A 114 10.98 10.15 -5.03
N LEU A 115 11.13 11.28 -4.34
CA LEU A 115 12.43 11.84 -3.95
C LEU A 115 12.82 11.52 -2.50
N VAL A 116 12.18 10.53 -1.90
CA VAL A 116 12.44 10.14 -0.51
C VAL A 116 13.63 9.19 -0.40
N THR A 117 14.29 9.23 0.77
CA THR A 117 15.34 8.28 1.10
C THR A 117 14.76 7.02 1.71
N ARG A 118 15.54 5.93 1.67
CA ARG A 118 15.19 4.69 2.39
C ARG A 118 14.95 4.95 3.88
N GLU A 119 15.78 5.76 4.51
CA GLU A 119 15.66 6.10 5.94
C GLU A 119 14.33 6.80 6.26
N GLU A 120 13.89 7.73 5.43
CA GLU A 120 12.59 8.39 5.60
C GLU A 120 11.44 7.38 5.52
N VAL A 121 11.52 6.44 4.57
CA VAL A 121 10.51 5.39 4.41
C VAL A 121 10.50 4.45 5.61
N GLU A 122 11.67 4.00 6.07
CA GLU A 122 11.79 3.12 7.25
C GLU A 122 11.24 3.80 8.50
N THR A 123 11.52 5.08 8.68
CA THR A 123 11.02 5.85 9.83
C THR A 123 9.50 5.91 9.83
N LEU A 124 8.87 6.19 8.70
CA LEU A 124 7.41 6.23 8.60
C LEU A 124 6.80 4.83 8.75
N ALA A 125 7.40 3.81 8.14
CA ALA A 125 6.92 2.43 8.23
C ALA A 125 6.97 1.90 9.67
N GLY A 126 7.97 2.31 10.46
CA GLY A 126 8.12 1.96 11.87
C GLY A 126 7.43 2.90 12.85
N GLY A 127 6.66 3.88 12.36
CA GLY A 127 6.05 4.94 13.17
C GLY A 127 4.98 4.48 14.15
N ASP A 128 4.40 5.45 14.85
CA ASP A 128 3.50 5.25 16.00
C ASP A 128 2.08 4.74 15.63
N GLY A 129 1.82 4.47 14.37
CA GLY A 129 0.51 3.96 13.92
C GLY A 129 -0.58 5.02 13.78
N THR A 130 -0.27 6.30 13.96
CA THR A 130 -1.27 7.37 13.74
C THR A 130 -1.66 7.51 12.27
N GLY A 131 -0.86 6.97 11.36
CA GLY A 131 -1.07 7.07 9.92
C GLY A 131 -0.88 8.48 9.37
N ALA A 132 -0.44 9.42 10.20
CA ALA A 132 -0.15 10.78 9.78
C ALA A 132 1.20 10.84 9.05
N VAL A 133 1.21 11.46 7.87
CA VAL A 133 2.45 11.72 7.15
C VAL A 133 3.09 12.96 7.73
N GLN A 134 4.24 12.76 8.36
CA GLN A 134 5.10 13.84 8.87
C GLN A 134 6.37 13.91 8.05
N ARG A 135 6.70 15.11 7.68
CA ARG A 135 7.90 15.41 6.93
C ARG A 135 8.65 16.59 7.53
#